data_341912bf72bbd157666ad8d98c29a442
#
_entry.id   341912bf72bbd157666ad8d98c29a442
#
_cell.length_a   1.000
_cell.length_b   1.000
_cell.length_c   1.000
_cell.angle_alpha   90.00
_cell.angle_beta   90.00
_cell.angle_gamma   90.00
#
_symmetry.space_group_name_H-M   'P 1'
#
loop_
_entity.id
_entity.type
_entity.pdbx_description
1 polymer ?
#
loop_
_entity_poly.entity_id
_entity_poly.type
_entity_poly.pdbx_seq_one_letter_code
_entity_poly.pdbx_strand_id
1 'polypeptide(L)'
;MQKMINAVQNYAWGSHDALSKLYGFSNPDNKPMAELWMGAHPLSSSKVLDKNGNKVSLRDEIAKDLTGNLGSAVAKRFGELPFLFKVLCAAQPLSIQVHPSKHAAEEGFAREESAGIAINAANRNYKDPNHKPELVYALTPFKAMNGFREFAEIAQLLQPVASAHPDIAKFIQSPDAQHLSVLFGNLLSMTGEQKSHALSVLAEALNHQQGPAWDAVRGIARFYPDDSGLFSPLLLNTVELEPGQSMFLYAETPHAYLDGVGLEIMANSDNVLRAGLTPKYIDVPELLANVKFIAKPANTLLTAPVVNGHETRFPIPVEDFAFAVHTLTEASQSLAQESAAILFCVTGEATLIKGEQRIVLVPGESCYLPASESPVQVQGHGQLARVFNEL
;
A
#
# COMPACT_ATOMS: atom_id res chain seq x y z
N MET A 1 18.08 -13.77 -15.77
CA MET A 1 16.66 -13.62 -15.35
C MET A 1 16.12 -14.94 -14.86
N GLN A 2 15.23 -14.92 -13.86
CA GLN A 2 14.74 -16.13 -13.21
C GLN A 2 13.28 -15.94 -12.80
N LYS A 3 12.44 -16.97 -13.02
CA LYS A 3 11.11 -17.01 -12.44
C LYS A 3 11.19 -16.97 -10.93
N MET A 4 10.27 -16.23 -10.32
CA MET A 4 10.19 -16.08 -8.88
C MET A 4 9.23 -17.10 -8.28
N ILE A 5 9.54 -17.56 -7.09
CA ILE A 5 8.68 -18.37 -6.24
C ILE A 5 8.34 -17.51 -5.05
N ASN A 6 7.08 -17.08 -4.97
CA ASN A 6 6.63 -16.03 -4.06
C ASN A 6 5.82 -16.61 -2.90
N ALA A 7 5.87 -15.92 -1.75
CA ALA A 7 5.13 -16.32 -0.56
C ALA A 7 3.77 -15.61 -0.51
N VAL A 8 2.75 -16.34 -0.06
CA VAL A 8 1.41 -15.81 0.25
C VAL A 8 1.33 -15.53 1.74
N GLN A 9 0.84 -14.33 2.09
CA GLN A 9 0.55 -13.94 3.48
C GLN A 9 -0.93 -14.19 3.76
N ASN A 10 -1.23 -14.82 4.89
CA ASN A 10 -2.57 -15.30 5.24
C ASN A 10 -3.27 -14.43 6.30
N TYR A 11 -3.13 -13.10 6.17
CA TYR A 11 -3.80 -12.17 7.09
C TYR A 11 -5.33 -12.32 7.02
N ALA A 12 -6.00 -12.17 8.17
CA ALA A 12 -7.43 -12.42 8.30
C ALA A 12 -8.32 -11.58 7.39
N TRP A 13 -7.89 -10.39 7.00
CA TRP A 13 -8.63 -9.51 6.11
C TRP A 13 -8.57 -9.90 4.63
N GLY A 14 -7.75 -10.90 4.30
CA GLY A 14 -7.53 -11.31 2.92
C GLY A 14 -8.69 -12.07 2.31
N SER A 15 -8.83 -11.95 1.00
CA SER A 15 -9.77 -12.73 0.21
C SER A 15 -9.38 -14.20 0.18
N HIS A 16 -10.37 -15.10 0.30
CA HIS A 16 -10.15 -16.54 0.21
C HIS A 16 -10.07 -17.05 -1.23
N ASP A 17 -10.53 -16.29 -2.21
CA ASP A 17 -10.70 -16.76 -3.58
C ASP A 17 -10.15 -15.83 -4.68
N ALA A 18 -9.73 -14.61 -4.37
CA ALA A 18 -9.30 -13.64 -5.38
C ALA A 18 -8.09 -14.13 -6.19
N LEU A 19 -7.04 -14.61 -5.52
CA LEU A 19 -5.86 -15.15 -6.22
C LEU A 19 -6.18 -16.41 -7.02
N SER A 20 -7.10 -17.23 -6.54
CA SER A 20 -7.56 -18.42 -7.28
C SER A 20 -8.32 -18.03 -8.54
N LYS A 21 -9.25 -17.08 -8.43
CA LYS A 21 -10.07 -16.61 -9.56
C LYS A 21 -9.25 -15.85 -10.61
N LEU A 22 -8.36 -14.96 -10.17
CA LEU A 22 -7.56 -14.15 -11.08
C LEU A 22 -6.39 -14.92 -11.67
N TYR A 23 -5.71 -15.75 -10.87
CA TYR A 23 -4.42 -16.30 -11.22
C TYR A 23 -4.30 -17.81 -11.06
N GLY A 24 -5.39 -18.50 -10.74
CA GLY A 24 -5.40 -19.94 -10.63
C GLY A 24 -4.62 -20.50 -9.43
N PHE A 25 -4.40 -19.70 -8.39
CA PHE A 25 -3.67 -20.15 -7.21
C PHE A 25 -4.47 -21.21 -6.47
N SER A 26 -3.80 -22.27 -6.06
CA SER A 26 -4.41 -23.33 -5.26
C SER A 26 -4.63 -22.85 -3.83
N ASN A 27 -5.81 -23.14 -3.27
CA ASN A 27 -6.15 -22.83 -1.89
C ASN A 27 -7.03 -23.96 -1.29
N PRO A 28 -6.48 -25.17 -1.16
CA PRO A 28 -7.27 -26.34 -0.74
C PRO A 28 -7.82 -26.20 0.69
N ASP A 29 -7.11 -25.47 1.56
CA ASP A 29 -7.51 -25.27 2.96
C ASP A 29 -8.43 -24.06 3.17
N ASN A 30 -8.82 -23.39 2.10
CA ASN A 30 -9.68 -22.19 2.11
C ASN A 30 -9.21 -21.14 3.11
N LYS A 31 -7.91 -20.83 3.11
CA LYS A 31 -7.31 -19.79 3.95
C LYS A 31 -7.49 -18.43 3.31
N PRO A 32 -7.48 -17.33 4.11
CA PRO A 32 -7.34 -16.01 3.53
C PRO A 32 -5.98 -15.90 2.82
N MET A 33 -5.99 -15.43 1.58
CA MET A 33 -4.80 -15.16 0.79
C MET A 33 -4.74 -13.64 0.58
N ALA A 34 -4.18 -12.94 1.57
CA ALA A 34 -4.21 -11.50 1.65
C ALA A 34 -3.23 -10.82 0.70
N GLU A 35 -1.99 -11.32 0.65
CA GLU A 35 -0.93 -10.72 -0.14
C GLU A 35 -0.02 -11.78 -0.75
N LEU A 36 0.39 -11.55 -2.00
CA LEU A 36 1.51 -12.27 -2.63
C LEU A 36 2.71 -11.34 -2.62
N TRP A 37 3.83 -11.76 -2.02
CA TRP A 37 5.02 -10.93 -1.90
C TRP A 37 6.06 -11.29 -2.95
N MET A 38 6.47 -10.29 -3.71
CA MET A 38 7.50 -10.39 -4.74
C MET A 38 8.63 -9.41 -4.40
N GLY A 39 9.73 -9.95 -3.89
CA GLY A 39 10.87 -9.13 -3.48
C GLY A 39 11.81 -9.87 -2.56
N ALA A 40 12.66 -9.11 -1.87
CA ALA A 40 13.71 -9.62 -1.01
C ALA A 40 13.54 -9.18 0.45
N HIS A 41 12.29 -9.12 0.94
CA HIS A 41 12.01 -8.73 2.31
C HIS A 41 12.61 -9.77 3.29
N PRO A 42 13.30 -9.34 4.37
CA PRO A 42 13.99 -10.26 5.26
C PRO A 42 13.08 -11.29 5.93
N LEU A 43 11.82 -10.96 6.19
CA LEU A 43 10.86 -11.88 6.82
C LEU A 43 10.31 -12.93 5.86
N SER A 44 10.24 -12.66 4.56
CA SER A 44 9.62 -13.55 3.58
C SER A 44 10.09 -13.23 2.16
N SER A 45 11.39 -13.42 1.91
CA SER A 45 11.96 -13.23 0.58
C SER A 45 11.39 -14.21 -0.42
N SER A 46 11.15 -13.74 -1.65
CA SER A 46 10.94 -14.61 -2.79
C SER A 46 12.14 -15.54 -2.96
N LYS A 47 11.90 -16.67 -3.60
CA LYS A 47 12.95 -17.63 -3.95
C LYS A 47 13.14 -17.68 -5.46
N VAL A 48 14.33 -18.06 -5.87
CA VAL A 48 14.71 -18.33 -7.25
C VAL A 48 15.47 -19.65 -7.28
N LEU A 49 15.68 -20.22 -8.46
CA LEU A 49 16.48 -21.43 -8.60
C LEU A 49 17.94 -21.05 -8.83
N ASP A 50 18.85 -21.70 -8.12
CA ASP A 50 20.28 -21.58 -8.36
C ASP A 50 20.72 -22.40 -9.59
N LYS A 51 22.02 -22.41 -9.88
CA LYS A 51 22.60 -23.13 -11.02
C LYS A 51 22.35 -24.65 -10.97
N ASN A 52 22.11 -25.17 -9.77
CA ASN A 52 21.87 -26.60 -9.52
C ASN A 52 20.37 -26.94 -9.43
N GLY A 53 19.50 -25.96 -9.66
CA GLY A 53 18.06 -26.12 -9.56
C GLY A 53 17.50 -26.09 -8.14
N ASN A 54 18.29 -25.68 -7.16
CA ASN A 54 17.84 -25.55 -5.77
C ASN A 54 17.13 -24.21 -5.54
N LYS A 55 16.08 -24.24 -4.73
CA LYS A 55 15.38 -23.02 -4.31
C LYS A 55 16.23 -22.28 -3.29
N VAL A 56 16.60 -21.04 -3.61
CA VAL A 56 17.41 -20.16 -2.76
C VAL A 56 16.71 -18.82 -2.58
N SER A 57 16.98 -18.15 -1.46
CA SER A 57 16.44 -16.84 -1.19
C SER A 57 16.95 -15.81 -2.21
N LEU A 58 16.04 -15.03 -2.79
CA LEU A 58 16.40 -13.91 -3.67
C LEU A 58 17.27 -12.88 -2.92
N ARG A 59 16.96 -12.64 -1.64
CA ARG A 59 17.77 -11.75 -0.79
C ARG A 59 19.22 -12.20 -0.72
N ASP A 60 19.46 -13.50 -0.51
CA ASP A 60 20.81 -14.06 -0.44
C ASP A 60 21.51 -14.02 -1.80
N GLU A 61 20.80 -14.28 -2.89
CA GLU A 61 21.36 -14.17 -4.24
C GLU A 61 21.78 -12.74 -4.58
N ILE A 62 20.97 -11.75 -4.23
CA ILE A 62 21.32 -10.35 -4.42
C ILE A 62 22.56 -9.96 -3.62
N ALA A 63 22.69 -10.46 -2.39
CA ALA A 63 23.82 -10.15 -1.51
C ALA A 63 25.16 -10.67 -2.05
N LYS A 64 25.17 -11.70 -2.90
CA LYS A 64 26.39 -12.25 -3.49
C LYS A 64 27.05 -11.30 -4.48
N ASP A 65 26.28 -10.46 -5.17
CA ASP A 65 26.78 -9.47 -6.13
C ASP A 65 25.80 -8.30 -6.19
N LEU A 66 25.95 -7.35 -5.28
CA LEU A 66 25.07 -6.19 -5.18
C LEU A 66 25.07 -5.35 -6.45
N THR A 67 26.25 -5.06 -7.00
CA THR A 67 26.35 -4.20 -8.20
C THR A 67 25.78 -4.88 -9.43
N GLY A 68 26.06 -6.17 -9.64
CA GLY A 68 25.52 -6.92 -10.77
C GLY A 68 24.01 -7.09 -10.71
N ASN A 69 23.46 -7.27 -9.52
CA ASN A 69 22.03 -7.41 -9.31
C ASN A 69 21.28 -6.07 -9.35
N LEU A 70 21.74 -5.09 -8.56
CA LEU A 70 20.98 -3.86 -8.32
C LEU A 70 21.36 -2.70 -9.24
N GLY A 71 22.51 -2.80 -9.92
CA GLY A 71 23.16 -1.67 -10.58
C GLY A 71 23.98 -0.85 -9.58
N SER A 72 24.99 -0.13 -10.06
CA SER A 72 25.94 0.60 -9.20
C SER A 72 25.25 1.69 -8.39
N ALA A 73 24.34 2.46 -8.99
CA ALA A 73 23.64 3.55 -8.31
C ALA A 73 22.74 3.06 -7.17
N VAL A 74 21.94 2.04 -7.42
CA VAL A 74 21.04 1.45 -6.43
C VAL A 74 21.82 0.74 -5.32
N ALA A 75 22.85 -0.01 -5.68
CA ALA A 75 23.72 -0.68 -4.70
C ALA A 75 24.38 0.33 -3.76
N LYS A 76 24.89 1.45 -4.28
CA LYS A 76 25.50 2.51 -3.49
C LYS A 76 24.48 3.23 -2.60
N ARG A 77 23.29 3.54 -3.15
CA ARG A 77 22.27 4.34 -2.47
C ARG A 77 21.53 3.54 -1.39
N PHE A 78 21.18 2.29 -1.65
CA PHE A 78 20.32 1.47 -0.81
C PHE A 78 21.00 0.24 -0.20
N GLY A 79 21.99 -0.34 -0.86
CA GLY A 79 22.66 -1.56 -0.38
C GLY A 79 21.81 -2.82 -0.38
N GLU A 80 20.58 -2.75 -0.86
CA GLU A 80 19.60 -3.83 -0.97
C GLU A 80 18.58 -3.51 -2.05
N LEU A 81 17.77 -4.48 -2.44
CA LEU A 81 16.59 -4.23 -3.29
C LEU A 81 15.64 -3.32 -2.51
N PRO A 82 15.41 -2.07 -2.96
CA PRO A 82 14.79 -1.06 -2.10
C PRO A 82 13.26 -1.11 -2.05
N PHE A 83 12.62 -2.04 -2.74
CA PHE A 83 11.17 -2.13 -2.81
C PHE A 83 10.65 -3.53 -2.57
N LEU A 84 9.38 -3.60 -2.18
CA LEU A 84 8.57 -4.81 -2.12
C LEU A 84 7.37 -4.63 -3.04
N PHE A 85 7.14 -5.62 -3.89
CA PHE A 85 6.02 -5.65 -4.83
C PHE A 85 5.02 -6.70 -4.38
N LYS A 86 3.72 -6.38 -4.40
CA LYS A 86 2.68 -7.26 -3.89
C LYS A 86 1.48 -7.33 -4.82
N VAL A 87 0.79 -8.47 -4.80
CA VAL A 87 -0.63 -8.51 -5.13
C VAL A 87 -1.37 -8.47 -3.81
N LEU A 88 -2.22 -7.47 -3.60
CA LEU A 88 -2.98 -7.27 -2.37
C LEU A 88 -4.46 -7.54 -2.64
N CYS A 89 -5.07 -8.41 -1.82
CA CYS A 89 -6.45 -8.87 -1.98
C CYS A 89 -7.26 -8.57 -0.72
N ALA A 90 -7.82 -7.37 -0.63
CA ALA A 90 -8.62 -6.95 0.50
C ALA A 90 -10.07 -7.40 0.35
N ALA A 91 -10.52 -8.28 1.24
CA ALA A 91 -11.92 -8.67 1.38
C ALA A 91 -12.62 -7.94 2.53
N GLN A 92 -11.85 -7.33 3.41
CA GLN A 92 -12.30 -6.54 4.56
C GLN A 92 -11.47 -5.26 4.64
N PRO A 93 -12.00 -4.20 5.26
CA PRO A 93 -11.22 -2.98 5.50
C PRO A 93 -9.96 -3.26 6.31
N LEU A 94 -8.84 -2.73 5.83
CA LEU A 94 -7.60 -2.70 6.58
C LEU A 94 -7.62 -1.53 7.56
N SER A 95 -6.71 -1.56 8.56
CA SER A 95 -6.58 -0.46 9.50
C SER A 95 -6.21 0.85 8.80
N ILE A 96 -6.66 1.96 9.41
CA ILE A 96 -6.23 3.29 8.99
C ILE A 96 -4.80 3.48 9.49
N GLN A 97 -3.92 3.94 8.61
CA GLN A 97 -2.49 4.03 8.84
C GLN A 97 -1.94 5.39 8.44
N VAL A 98 -0.88 5.77 9.14
CA VAL A 98 -0.03 6.90 8.76
C VAL A 98 1.41 6.41 8.77
N HIS A 99 2.17 6.73 7.74
CA HIS A 99 3.59 6.39 7.67
C HIS A 99 4.44 7.63 7.95
N PRO A 100 5.50 7.51 8.76
CA PRO A 100 6.35 8.63 9.08
C PRO A 100 7.17 9.10 7.87
N SER A 101 7.60 10.35 7.88
CA SER A 101 8.66 10.81 6.99
C SER A 101 9.96 10.05 7.25
N LYS A 102 10.92 10.11 6.33
CA LYS A 102 12.24 9.48 6.51
C LYS A 102 12.92 9.98 7.79
N HIS A 103 12.92 11.29 7.99
CA HIS A 103 13.54 11.92 9.18
C HIS A 103 12.84 11.47 10.47
N ALA A 104 11.52 11.50 10.51
CA ALA A 104 10.76 11.05 11.68
C ALA A 104 10.98 9.57 11.99
N ALA A 105 11.10 8.72 10.96
CA ALA A 105 11.40 7.31 11.13
C ALA A 105 12.79 7.08 11.74
N GLU A 106 13.80 7.81 11.29
CA GLU A 106 15.16 7.73 11.83
C GLU A 106 15.21 8.17 13.29
N GLU A 107 14.61 9.31 13.62
CA GLU A 107 14.54 9.81 15.00
C GLU A 107 13.72 8.89 15.91
N GLY A 108 12.56 8.48 15.45
CA GLY A 108 11.67 7.61 16.23
C GLY A 108 12.27 6.24 16.51
N PHE A 109 12.91 5.65 15.51
CA PHE A 109 13.61 4.38 15.67
C PHE A 109 14.75 4.51 16.69
N ALA A 110 15.61 5.53 16.57
CA ALA A 110 16.72 5.76 17.50
C ALA A 110 16.21 5.99 18.94
N ARG A 111 15.14 6.75 19.10
CA ARG A 111 14.53 7.04 20.40
C ARG A 111 13.98 5.77 21.07
N GLU A 112 13.27 4.93 20.32
CA GLU A 112 12.72 3.68 20.85
C GLU A 112 13.81 2.64 21.14
N GLU A 113 14.86 2.56 20.33
CA GLU A 113 16.03 1.74 20.60
C GLU A 113 16.73 2.18 21.90
N SER A 114 16.95 3.49 22.06
CA SER A 114 17.57 4.03 23.29
C SER A 114 16.72 3.83 24.54
N ALA A 115 15.40 3.82 24.39
CA ALA A 115 14.47 3.55 25.48
C ALA A 115 14.35 2.05 25.82
N GLY A 116 14.99 1.17 25.07
CA GLY A 116 14.98 -0.27 25.30
C GLY A 116 13.64 -0.95 24.98
N ILE A 117 12.79 -0.33 24.17
CA ILE A 117 11.53 -0.94 23.73
C ILE A 117 11.83 -2.05 22.71
N ALA A 118 11.45 -3.30 23.04
CA ALA A 118 11.69 -4.42 22.14
C ALA A 118 10.98 -4.21 20.80
N ILE A 119 11.62 -4.63 19.71
CA ILE A 119 11.11 -4.41 18.35
C ILE A 119 9.75 -5.07 18.11
N ASN A 120 9.45 -6.15 18.83
CA ASN A 120 8.18 -6.88 18.75
C ASN A 120 7.18 -6.48 19.85
N ALA A 121 7.52 -5.50 20.70
CA ALA A 121 6.62 -5.04 21.74
C ALA A 121 5.35 -4.40 21.13
N ALA A 122 4.21 -4.61 21.78
CA ALA A 122 2.93 -4.10 21.32
C ALA A 122 2.90 -2.56 21.22
N ASN A 123 3.70 -1.86 22.04
CA ASN A 123 3.82 -0.41 22.04
C ASN A 123 5.01 0.12 21.21
N ARG A 124 5.64 -0.72 20.40
CA ARG A 124 6.69 -0.28 19.48
C ARG A 124 6.07 0.34 18.25
N ASN A 125 6.40 1.60 17.95
CA ASN A 125 5.92 2.33 16.76
C ASN A 125 6.83 2.15 15.55
N TYR A 126 8.15 2.22 15.76
CA TYR A 126 9.14 2.22 14.66
C TYR A 126 9.89 0.91 14.62
N LYS A 127 9.63 0.11 13.59
CA LYS A 127 10.26 -1.19 13.35
C LYS A 127 11.61 -1.08 12.65
N ASP A 128 11.80 0.01 11.92
CA ASP A 128 12.99 0.30 11.12
C ASP A 128 13.15 1.84 10.98
N PRO A 129 14.33 2.33 10.56
CA PRO A 129 14.56 3.76 10.37
C PRO A 129 14.14 4.29 9.00
N ASN A 130 13.21 3.61 8.31
CA ASN A 130 12.86 3.94 6.94
C ASN A 130 11.46 4.52 6.80
N HIS A 131 11.25 5.31 5.75
CA HIS A 131 9.95 5.73 5.31
C HIS A 131 9.24 4.59 4.55
N LYS A 132 7.93 4.72 4.37
CA LYS A 132 7.12 3.71 3.68
C LYS A 132 6.22 4.32 2.61
N PRO A 133 6.79 4.95 1.58
CA PRO A 133 5.99 5.36 0.43
C PRO A 133 5.39 4.14 -0.26
N GLU A 134 4.17 4.29 -0.75
CA GLU A 134 3.40 3.21 -1.36
C GLU A 134 2.69 3.71 -2.62
N LEU A 135 2.54 2.83 -3.60
CA LEU A 135 1.70 3.02 -4.77
C LEU A 135 0.76 1.84 -4.88
N VAL A 136 -0.51 2.08 -5.14
CA VAL A 136 -1.48 1.02 -5.49
C VAL A 136 -1.94 1.20 -6.93
N TYR A 137 -2.00 0.10 -7.67
CA TYR A 137 -2.52 -0.01 -9.03
C TYR A 137 -3.69 -1.00 -9.02
N ALA A 138 -4.89 -0.54 -9.35
CA ALA A 138 -6.09 -1.37 -9.24
C ALA A 138 -6.14 -2.45 -10.33
N LEU A 139 -6.38 -3.68 -9.93
CA LEU A 139 -6.66 -4.82 -10.81
C LEU A 139 -8.17 -5.07 -10.95
N THR A 140 -8.92 -4.77 -9.91
CA THR A 140 -10.38 -4.78 -9.86
C THR A 140 -10.83 -3.39 -9.38
N PRO A 141 -12.13 -3.05 -9.38
CA PRO A 141 -12.59 -1.88 -8.64
C PRO A 141 -12.01 -1.92 -7.22
N PHE A 142 -11.40 -0.83 -6.78
CA PHE A 142 -10.62 -0.77 -5.55
C PHE A 142 -11.04 0.42 -4.71
N LYS A 143 -11.55 0.15 -3.51
CA LYS A 143 -12.02 1.19 -2.58
C LYS A 143 -10.99 1.49 -1.51
N ALA A 144 -10.76 2.78 -1.27
CA ALA A 144 -9.79 3.25 -0.30
C ALA A 144 -10.21 4.58 0.31
N MET A 145 -9.49 4.99 1.36
CA MET A 145 -9.50 6.34 1.89
C MET A 145 -8.09 6.91 1.77
N ASN A 146 -7.95 8.19 1.41
CA ASN A 146 -6.64 8.82 1.28
C ASN A 146 -6.70 10.32 1.51
N GLY A 147 -6.10 10.77 2.60
CA GLY A 147 -5.95 12.16 2.96
C GLY A 147 -7.24 12.84 3.42
N PHE A 148 -7.11 13.99 4.07
CA PHE A 148 -8.25 14.74 4.54
C PHE A 148 -9.01 15.39 3.39
N ARG A 149 -10.35 15.38 3.49
CA ARG A 149 -11.22 16.16 2.61
C ARG A 149 -10.95 17.65 2.80
N GLU A 150 -11.44 18.47 1.87
CA GLU A 150 -11.54 19.91 2.10
C GLU A 150 -12.28 20.18 3.42
N PHE A 151 -11.78 21.11 4.22
CA PHE A 151 -12.31 21.33 5.57
C PHE A 151 -13.79 21.74 5.57
N ALA A 152 -14.21 22.52 4.57
CA ALA A 152 -15.61 22.87 4.42
C ALA A 152 -16.50 21.65 4.14
N GLU A 153 -16.02 20.70 3.38
CA GLU A 153 -16.71 19.43 3.12
C GLU A 153 -16.80 18.58 4.39
N ILE A 154 -15.70 18.49 5.17
CA ILE A 154 -15.72 17.80 6.46
C ILE A 154 -16.78 18.41 7.38
N ALA A 155 -16.80 19.74 7.50
CA ALA A 155 -17.77 20.44 8.32
C ALA A 155 -19.21 20.12 7.90
N GLN A 156 -19.47 20.08 6.60
CA GLN A 156 -20.79 19.73 6.06
C GLN A 156 -21.17 18.28 6.37
N LEU A 157 -20.26 17.33 6.16
CA LEU A 157 -20.48 15.91 6.44
C LEU A 157 -20.70 15.64 7.93
N LEU A 158 -20.08 16.42 8.81
CA LEU A 158 -20.20 16.24 10.26
C LEU A 158 -21.48 16.84 10.85
N GLN A 159 -22.21 17.68 10.10
CA GLN A 159 -23.45 18.31 10.62
C GLN A 159 -24.44 17.29 11.22
N PRO A 160 -24.78 16.19 10.57
CA PRO A 160 -25.71 15.21 11.12
C PRO A 160 -25.24 14.54 12.42
N VAL A 161 -23.95 14.61 12.74
CA VAL A 161 -23.35 13.99 13.92
C VAL A 161 -22.75 15.02 14.88
N ALA A 162 -23.15 16.27 14.79
CA ALA A 162 -22.61 17.35 15.60
C ALA A 162 -22.74 17.09 17.11
N SER A 163 -23.77 16.35 17.55
CA SER A 163 -23.99 16.01 18.95
C SER A 163 -23.16 14.79 19.44
N ALA A 164 -22.44 14.11 18.54
CA ALA A 164 -21.66 12.93 18.90
C ALA A 164 -20.48 13.26 19.81
N HIS A 165 -19.85 14.41 19.64
CA HIS A 165 -18.72 14.86 20.42
C HIS A 165 -18.62 16.39 20.39
N PRO A 166 -18.26 17.05 21.52
CA PRO A 166 -18.14 18.51 21.55
C PRO A 166 -17.18 19.11 20.51
N ASP A 167 -16.10 18.40 20.21
CA ASP A 167 -15.08 18.84 19.24
C ASP A 167 -15.59 18.83 17.80
N ILE A 168 -16.61 18.04 17.50
CA ILE A 168 -17.26 18.08 16.18
C ILE A 168 -17.94 19.43 15.97
N ALA A 169 -18.72 19.90 16.96
CA ALA A 169 -19.38 21.20 16.88
C ALA A 169 -18.34 22.33 16.78
N LYS A 170 -17.25 22.23 17.54
CA LYS A 170 -16.15 23.22 17.50
C LYS A 170 -15.49 23.27 16.12
N PHE A 171 -15.24 22.13 15.51
CA PHE A 171 -14.69 22.08 14.16
C PHE A 171 -15.65 22.68 13.12
N ILE A 172 -16.93 22.37 13.22
CA ILE A 172 -17.94 22.95 12.31
C ILE A 172 -17.95 24.46 12.38
N GLN A 173 -17.81 25.05 13.58
CA GLN A 173 -17.72 26.50 13.78
C GLN A 173 -16.43 27.10 13.24
N SER A 174 -15.31 26.37 13.34
CA SER A 174 -13.97 26.82 12.96
C SER A 174 -13.23 25.69 12.22
N PRO A 175 -13.56 25.47 10.94
CA PRO A 175 -13.01 24.36 10.18
C PRO A 175 -11.57 24.67 9.70
N ASP A 176 -10.62 24.49 10.61
CA ASP A 176 -9.20 24.72 10.39
C ASP A 176 -8.35 23.53 10.85
N ALA A 177 -7.07 23.59 10.55
CA ALA A 177 -6.12 22.51 10.85
C ALA A 177 -6.03 22.22 12.35
N GLN A 178 -6.03 23.24 13.21
CA GLN A 178 -5.92 23.07 14.65
C GLN A 178 -7.14 22.34 15.22
N HIS A 179 -8.34 22.74 14.83
CA HIS A 179 -9.58 22.10 15.30
C HIS A 179 -9.71 20.68 14.73
N LEU A 180 -9.23 20.43 13.51
CA LEU A 180 -9.19 19.08 12.96
C LEU A 180 -8.23 18.18 13.74
N SER A 181 -7.05 18.67 14.09
CA SER A 181 -6.07 17.92 14.90
C SER A 181 -6.65 17.52 16.24
N VAL A 182 -7.29 18.46 16.93
CA VAL A 182 -7.93 18.20 18.24
C VAL A 182 -9.06 17.18 18.10
N LEU A 183 -9.92 17.35 17.11
CA LEU A 183 -11.02 16.43 16.81
C LEU A 183 -10.51 15.02 16.52
N PHE A 184 -9.53 14.90 15.61
CA PHE A 184 -8.98 13.62 15.19
C PHE A 184 -8.37 12.85 16.37
N GLY A 185 -7.57 13.52 17.18
CA GLY A 185 -6.97 12.92 18.38
C GLY A 185 -8.01 12.50 19.42
N ASN A 186 -9.02 13.34 19.68
CA ASN A 186 -10.03 13.06 20.69
C ASN A 186 -11.03 11.98 20.24
N LEU A 187 -11.38 11.90 18.98
CA LEU A 187 -12.18 10.78 18.48
C LEU A 187 -11.48 9.44 18.67
N LEU A 188 -10.18 9.37 18.40
CA LEU A 188 -9.39 8.15 18.59
C LEU A 188 -9.15 7.79 20.05
N SER A 189 -9.25 8.77 20.95
CA SER A 189 -9.04 8.59 22.39
C SER A 189 -10.32 8.30 23.16
N MET A 190 -11.48 8.32 22.52
CA MET A 190 -12.76 8.05 23.19
C MET A 190 -12.80 6.64 23.78
N THR A 191 -13.36 6.54 24.98
CA THR A 191 -13.60 5.28 25.69
C THR A 191 -14.94 5.33 26.41
N GLY A 192 -15.42 4.17 26.87
CA GLY A 192 -16.58 4.06 27.74
C GLY A 192 -17.85 4.68 27.16
N GLU A 193 -18.60 5.39 28.00
CA GLU A 193 -19.88 6.00 27.63
C GLU A 193 -19.74 7.10 26.56
N GLN A 194 -18.66 7.86 26.57
CA GLN A 194 -18.39 8.87 25.55
C GLN A 194 -18.30 8.24 24.15
N LYS A 195 -17.56 7.15 24.04
CA LYS A 195 -17.43 6.37 22.79
C LYS A 195 -18.77 5.76 22.37
N SER A 196 -19.47 5.13 23.30
CA SER A 196 -20.78 4.52 23.03
C SER A 196 -21.81 5.54 22.56
N HIS A 197 -21.84 6.71 23.20
CA HIS A 197 -22.70 7.81 22.77
C HIS A 197 -22.36 8.29 21.36
N ALA A 198 -21.09 8.54 21.09
CA ALA A 198 -20.64 9.01 19.78
C ALA A 198 -21.01 8.03 18.66
N LEU A 199 -20.77 6.73 18.88
CA LEU A 199 -21.10 5.69 17.91
C LEU A 199 -22.62 5.51 17.74
N SER A 200 -23.43 5.71 18.79
CA SER A 200 -24.88 5.65 18.67
C SER A 200 -25.44 6.82 17.84
N VAL A 201 -24.88 8.01 17.99
CA VAL A 201 -25.25 9.17 17.17
C VAL A 201 -24.90 8.92 15.71
N LEU A 202 -23.72 8.37 15.44
CA LEU A 202 -23.29 8.01 14.10
C LEU A 202 -24.23 6.96 13.48
N ALA A 203 -24.55 5.91 14.24
CA ALA A 203 -25.46 4.84 13.78
C ALA A 203 -26.85 5.37 13.44
N GLU A 204 -27.39 6.30 14.24
CA GLU A 204 -28.67 6.93 13.94
C GLU A 204 -28.60 7.78 12.65
N ALA A 205 -27.51 8.53 12.45
CA ALA A 205 -27.31 9.31 11.23
C ALA A 205 -27.28 8.43 9.98
N LEU A 206 -26.74 7.22 10.07
CA LEU A 206 -26.70 6.27 8.95
C LEU A 206 -28.08 5.90 8.41
N ASN A 207 -29.14 5.98 9.23
CA ASN A 207 -30.50 5.70 8.81
C ASN A 207 -31.07 6.80 7.89
N HIS A 208 -30.47 7.98 7.87
CA HIS A 208 -31.00 9.16 7.19
C HIS A 208 -30.05 9.76 6.14
N GLN A 209 -28.78 9.40 6.19
CA GLN A 209 -27.76 9.95 5.29
C GLN A 209 -27.42 9.02 4.15
N GLN A 210 -27.09 9.59 2.99
CA GLN A 210 -26.72 8.87 1.79
C GLN A 210 -25.46 9.49 1.15
N GLY A 211 -24.83 8.74 0.27
CA GLY A 211 -23.66 9.18 -0.48
C GLY A 211 -22.40 8.35 -0.15
N PRO A 212 -21.32 8.56 -0.92
CA PRO A 212 -20.11 7.70 -0.83
C PRO A 212 -19.48 7.68 0.56
N ALA A 213 -19.41 8.80 1.27
CA ALA A 213 -18.85 8.85 2.62
C ALA A 213 -19.65 7.99 3.60
N TRP A 214 -20.98 8.10 3.58
CA TRP A 214 -21.87 7.34 4.45
C TRP A 214 -21.93 5.86 4.07
N ASP A 215 -21.86 5.55 2.77
CA ASP A 215 -21.76 4.17 2.29
C ASP A 215 -20.48 3.51 2.77
N ALA A 216 -19.36 4.24 2.80
CA ALA A 216 -18.11 3.76 3.37
C ALA A 216 -18.24 3.47 4.87
N VAL A 217 -18.90 4.34 5.63
CA VAL A 217 -19.18 4.09 7.06
C VAL A 217 -19.98 2.80 7.23
N ARG A 218 -21.04 2.61 6.46
CA ARG A 218 -21.87 1.38 6.52
C ARG A 218 -21.05 0.13 6.20
N GLY A 219 -20.23 0.18 5.17
CA GLY A 219 -19.38 -0.94 4.78
C GLY A 219 -18.38 -1.32 5.85
N ILE A 220 -17.73 -0.34 6.46
CA ILE A 220 -16.74 -0.55 7.52
C ILE A 220 -17.42 -1.05 8.80
N ALA A 221 -18.59 -0.54 9.14
CA ALA A 221 -19.32 -0.92 10.36
C ALA A 221 -19.65 -2.41 10.44
N ARG A 222 -19.72 -3.10 9.32
CA ARG A 222 -19.92 -4.55 9.28
C ARG A 222 -18.78 -5.33 9.93
N PHE A 223 -17.58 -4.76 9.92
CA PHE A 223 -16.35 -5.39 10.43
C PHE A 223 -15.85 -4.76 11.72
N TYR A 224 -16.10 -3.47 11.92
CA TYR A 224 -15.62 -2.68 13.06
C TYR A 224 -16.75 -1.86 13.67
N PRO A 225 -17.82 -2.51 14.22
CA PRO A 225 -19.01 -1.79 14.69
C PRO A 225 -18.75 -0.89 15.89
N ASP A 226 -17.71 -1.17 16.68
CA ASP A 226 -17.41 -0.47 17.93
C ASP A 226 -16.11 0.37 17.84
N ASP A 227 -15.61 0.63 16.65
CA ASP A 227 -14.37 1.36 16.45
C ASP A 227 -14.63 2.83 16.13
N SER A 228 -13.95 3.74 16.84
CA SER A 228 -14.08 5.19 16.61
C SER A 228 -13.56 5.61 15.23
N GLY A 229 -12.78 4.77 14.55
CA GLY A 229 -12.40 4.94 13.16
C GLY A 229 -13.57 4.98 12.18
N LEU A 230 -14.78 4.61 12.62
CA LEU A 230 -16.01 4.75 11.81
C LEU A 230 -16.34 6.19 11.42
N PHE A 231 -15.81 7.17 12.14
CA PHE A 231 -15.94 8.59 11.75
C PHE A 231 -15.04 8.96 10.57
N SER A 232 -14.03 8.16 10.28
CA SER A 232 -12.96 8.50 9.32
C SER A 232 -13.46 8.75 7.90
N PRO A 233 -14.46 8.04 7.35
CA PRO A 233 -14.97 8.37 6.01
C PRO A 233 -15.58 9.77 5.89
N LEU A 234 -15.95 10.41 7.01
CA LEU A 234 -16.44 11.77 7.04
C LEU A 234 -15.30 12.79 7.04
N LEU A 235 -14.10 12.37 7.45
CA LEU A 235 -12.89 13.21 7.52
C LEU A 235 -11.97 13.02 6.33
N LEU A 236 -11.83 11.77 5.84
CA LEU A 236 -10.93 11.39 4.78
C LEU A 236 -11.66 11.26 3.45
N ASN A 237 -10.96 11.59 2.36
CA ASN A 237 -11.47 11.30 1.03
C ASN A 237 -11.74 9.81 0.88
N THR A 238 -12.92 9.46 0.40
CA THR A 238 -13.23 8.12 -0.06
C THR A 238 -13.01 8.08 -1.57
N VAL A 239 -12.31 7.07 -2.05
CA VAL A 239 -11.93 6.96 -3.45
C VAL A 239 -12.20 5.56 -3.95
N GLU A 240 -12.68 5.44 -5.17
CA GLU A 240 -12.83 4.18 -5.89
C GLU A 240 -11.97 4.24 -7.15
N LEU A 241 -10.97 3.35 -7.23
CA LEU A 241 -10.13 3.21 -8.40
C LEU A 241 -10.76 2.19 -9.35
N GLU A 242 -10.83 2.56 -10.62
CA GLU A 242 -11.14 1.60 -11.67
C GLU A 242 -9.89 0.79 -12.04
N PRO A 243 -10.05 -0.44 -12.56
CA PRO A 243 -8.90 -1.22 -13.04
C PRO A 243 -8.00 -0.41 -13.97
N GLY A 244 -6.70 -0.41 -13.69
CA GLY A 244 -5.71 0.37 -14.44
C GLY A 244 -5.44 1.77 -13.89
N GLN A 245 -6.19 2.24 -12.93
CA GLN A 245 -5.89 3.49 -12.24
C GLN A 245 -4.94 3.24 -11.07
N SER A 246 -4.18 4.27 -10.72
CA SER A 246 -3.16 4.20 -9.69
C SER A 246 -3.23 5.39 -8.73
N MET A 247 -2.81 5.16 -7.49
CA MET A 247 -2.82 6.16 -6.43
C MET A 247 -1.56 6.05 -5.58
N PHE A 248 -0.89 7.17 -5.36
CA PHE A 248 0.27 7.25 -4.47
C PHE A 248 -0.16 7.63 -3.06
N LEU A 249 0.43 6.98 -2.06
CA LEU A 249 0.17 7.19 -0.64
C LEU A 249 1.38 7.90 -0.03
N TYR A 250 1.18 9.18 0.29
CA TYR A 250 2.24 10.04 0.83
C TYR A 250 2.46 9.77 2.33
N ALA A 251 3.70 9.98 2.78
CA ALA A 251 3.98 10.05 4.21
C ALA A 251 3.10 11.10 4.89
N GLU A 252 2.90 10.95 6.20
CA GLU A 252 2.18 11.88 7.07
C GLU A 252 0.69 12.08 6.68
N THR A 253 0.15 11.18 5.87
CA THR A 253 -1.20 11.24 5.32
C THR A 253 -2.01 10.01 5.73
N PRO A 254 -3.13 10.17 6.46
CA PRO A 254 -3.98 9.05 6.83
C PRO A 254 -4.59 8.39 5.59
N HIS A 255 -4.55 7.06 5.56
CA HIS A 255 -5.10 6.27 4.45
C HIS A 255 -5.50 4.88 4.90
N ALA A 256 -6.35 4.23 4.13
CA ALA A 256 -6.75 2.84 4.34
C ALA A 256 -7.22 2.21 3.04
N TYR A 257 -6.96 0.93 2.86
CA TYR A 257 -7.60 0.12 1.82
C TYR A 257 -8.87 -0.51 2.39
N LEU A 258 -9.96 -0.47 1.64
CA LEU A 258 -11.26 -0.94 2.12
C LEU A 258 -11.71 -2.22 1.45
N ASP A 259 -11.51 -2.35 0.14
CA ASP A 259 -11.97 -3.50 -0.63
C ASP A 259 -11.35 -3.51 -2.02
N GLY A 260 -11.02 -4.68 -2.52
CA GLY A 260 -10.55 -4.87 -3.89
C GLY A 260 -9.20 -5.56 -4.01
N VAL A 261 -8.77 -5.77 -5.24
CA VAL A 261 -7.48 -6.36 -5.59
C VAL A 261 -6.64 -5.34 -6.34
N GLY A 262 -5.40 -5.20 -5.91
CA GLY A 262 -4.45 -4.28 -6.53
C GLY A 262 -3.03 -4.78 -6.48
N LEU A 263 -2.19 -4.18 -7.31
CA LEU A 263 -0.74 -4.26 -7.16
C LEU A 263 -0.32 -3.16 -6.20
N GLU A 264 0.48 -3.50 -5.20
CA GLU A 264 1.07 -2.53 -4.29
C GLU A 264 2.57 -2.57 -4.42
N ILE A 265 3.17 -1.41 -4.57
CA ILE A 265 4.62 -1.24 -4.56
C ILE A 265 4.97 -0.33 -3.39
N MET A 266 5.94 -0.73 -2.60
CA MET A 266 6.34 0.01 -1.42
C MET A 266 7.84 -0.03 -1.20
N ALA A 267 8.37 0.96 -0.48
CA ALA A 267 9.72 0.88 0.07
C ALA A 267 9.77 -0.19 1.18
N ASN A 268 10.97 -0.68 1.46
CA ASN A 268 11.18 -1.65 2.53
C ASN A 268 11.06 -0.98 3.90
N SER A 269 9.86 -0.98 4.44
CA SER A 269 9.58 -0.54 5.81
C SER A 269 8.33 -1.24 6.34
N ASP A 270 8.34 -1.52 7.64
CA ASP A 270 7.19 -2.04 8.37
C ASP A 270 6.59 -0.98 9.32
N ASN A 271 6.99 0.29 9.17
CA ASN A 271 6.57 1.37 10.02
C ASN A 271 5.12 1.77 9.78
N VAL A 272 4.29 1.63 10.80
CA VAL A 272 2.87 1.97 10.78
C VAL A 272 2.50 2.66 12.08
N LEU A 273 1.93 3.86 11.96
CA LEU A 273 1.19 4.52 13.04
C LEU A 273 -0.29 4.30 12.78
N ARG A 274 -0.96 3.61 13.69
CA ARG A 274 -2.37 3.25 13.50
C ARG A 274 -3.27 4.42 13.84
N ALA A 275 -4.36 4.56 13.09
CA ALA A 275 -5.30 5.66 13.22
C ALA A 275 -6.76 5.19 13.22
N GLY A 276 -7.01 3.97 13.66
CA GLY A 276 -8.34 3.38 13.74
C GLY A 276 -8.51 2.10 12.94
N LEU A 277 -9.67 1.49 13.06
CA LEU A 277 -10.05 0.21 12.44
C LEU A 277 -9.07 -0.91 12.80
N THR A 278 -8.74 -0.98 14.07
CA THR A 278 -7.78 -1.96 14.59
C THR A 278 -8.00 -2.19 16.08
N PRO A 279 -7.87 -3.44 16.58
CA PRO A 279 -7.80 -3.72 18.02
C PRO A 279 -6.40 -3.46 18.61
N LYS A 280 -5.40 -3.16 17.75
CA LYS A 280 -4.02 -2.96 18.19
C LYS A 280 -3.81 -1.60 18.82
N TYR A 281 -2.70 -1.47 19.54
CA TYR A 281 -2.29 -0.23 20.21
C TYR A 281 -2.22 0.96 19.25
N ILE A 282 -2.79 2.08 19.69
CA ILE A 282 -2.72 3.37 19.01
C ILE A 282 -2.00 4.36 19.92
N ASP A 283 -0.86 4.87 19.48
CA ASP A 283 -0.14 5.93 20.16
C ASP A 283 -0.63 7.27 19.61
N VAL A 284 -1.66 7.83 20.22
CA VAL A 284 -2.30 9.05 19.71
C VAL A 284 -1.33 10.25 19.67
N PRO A 285 -0.53 10.53 20.71
CA PRO A 285 0.44 11.64 20.63
C PRO A 285 1.44 11.48 19.48
N GLU A 286 2.01 10.28 19.31
CA GLU A 286 2.96 10.02 18.22
C GLU A 286 2.29 10.09 16.85
N LEU A 287 1.07 9.58 16.75
CA LEU A 287 0.28 9.68 15.53
C LEU A 287 0.07 11.15 15.13
N LEU A 288 -0.40 11.98 16.06
CA LEU A 288 -0.64 13.41 15.78
C LEU A 288 0.63 14.15 15.39
N ALA A 289 1.77 13.77 15.95
CA ALA A 289 3.07 14.36 15.59
C ALA A 289 3.49 14.03 14.15
N ASN A 290 2.96 12.95 13.56
CA ASN A 290 3.29 12.48 12.22
C ASN A 290 2.19 12.72 11.19
N VAL A 291 1.14 13.45 11.51
CA VAL A 291 0.06 13.77 10.58
C VAL A 291 0.14 15.22 10.14
N LYS A 292 0.05 15.44 8.83
CA LYS A 292 -0.19 16.76 8.27
C LYS A 292 -1.67 17.02 8.17
N PHE A 293 -2.16 17.99 8.93
CA PHE A 293 -3.57 18.39 8.92
C PHE A 293 -3.82 19.40 7.82
N ILE A 294 -3.70 18.94 6.59
CA ILE A 294 -3.98 19.73 5.37
C ILE A 294 -4.98 18.98 4.51
N ALA A 295 -5.82 19.71 3.82
CA ALA A 295 -6.75 19.13 2.86
C ALA A 295 -5.99 18.56 1.66
N LYS A 296 -6.43 17.39 1.19
CA LYS A 296 -5.96 16.79 -0.06
C LYS A 296 -7.12 16.86 -1.06
N PRO A 297 -7.05 17.74 -2.07
CA PRO A 297 -8.13 17.85 -3.04
C PRO A 297 -8.41 16.55 -3.78
N ALA A 298 -9.68 16.23 -3.97
CA ALA A 298 -10.12 14.97 -4.58
C ALA A 298 -9.52 14.74 -5.98
N ASN A 299 -9.34 15.82 -6.75
CA ASN A 299 -8.76 15.75 -8.10
C ASN A 299 -7.24 15.48 -8.12
N THR A 300 -6.58 15.39 -6.96
CA THR A 300 -5.15 15.10 -6.83
C THR A 300 -4.88 13.69 -6.31
N LEU A 301 -5.91 12.90 -6.05
CA LEU A 301 -5.74 11.57 -5.43
C LEU A 301 -5.15 10.54 -6.39
N LEU A 302 -5.57 10.55 -7.65
CA LEU A 302 -5.09 9.59 -8.64
C LEU A 302 -3.78 10.07 -9.26
N THR A 303 -2.87 9.15 -9.49
CA THR A 303 -1.62 9.40 -10.21
C THR A 303 -1.91 9.44 -11.71
N ALA A 304 -1.64 10.57 -12.35
CA ALA A 304 -1.82 10.71 -13.79
C ALA A 304 -0.76 9.86 -14.54
N PRO A 305 -1.18 8.93 -15.42
CA PRO A 305 -0.24 8.14 -16.18
C PRO A 305 0.40 8.96 -17.31
N VAL A 306 1.63 8.58 -17.66
CA VAL A 306 2.34 9.08 -18.84
C VAL A 306 2.48 7.92 -19.82
N VAL A 307 1.83 8.03 -20.97
CA VAL A 307 1.83 6.98 -22.00
C VAL A 307 2.86 7.33 -23.05
N ASN A 308 3.76 6.39 -23.32
CA ASN A 308 4.77 6.49 -24.39
C ASN A 308 4.79 5.16 -25.15
N GLY A 309 4.15 5.13 -26.33
CA GLY A 309 3.99 3.92 -27.10
C GLY A 309 3.18 2.86 -26.33
N HIS A 310 3.81 1.73 -26.07
CA HIS A 310 3.21 0.62 -25.33
C HIS A 310 3.48 0.67 -23.82
N GLU A 311 4.25 1.65 -23.34
CA GLU A 311 4.54 1.86 -21.94
C GLU A 311 3.58 2.87 -21.31
N THR A 312 2.95 2.49 -20.21
CA THR A 312 2.21 3.40 -19.33
C THR A 312 2.98 3.52 -18.04
N ARG A 313 3.56 4.68 -17.78
CA ARG A 313 4.34 4.96 -16.59
C ARG A 313 3.51 5.75 -15.59
N PHE A 314 3.66 5.42 -14.32
CA PHE A 314 3.04 6.17 -13.21
C PHE A 314 4.13 6.91 -12.45
N PRO A 315 4.28 8.24 -12.65
CA PRO A 315 5.31 9.04 -11.97
C PRO A 315 5.19 8.95 -10.45
N ILE A 316 6.32 8.76 -9.79
CA ILE A 316 6.41 8.54 -8.33
C ILE A 316 7.43 9.53 -7.76
N PRO A 317 7.10 10.24 -6.65
CA PRO A 317 7.95 11.29 -6.10
C PRO A 317 9.03 10.76 -5.15
N VAL A 318 9.44 9.50 -5.27
CA VAL A 318 10.48 8.87 -4.46
C VAL A 318 11.43 8.06 -5.34
N GLU A 319 12.64 7.83 -4.85
CA GLU A 319 13.67 7.06 -5.55
C GLU A 319 13.62 5.56 -5.26
N ASP A 320 12.84 5.17 -4.26
CA ASP A 320 12.78 3.79 -3.76
C ASP A 320 12.26 2.81 -4.82
N PHE A 321 11.40 3.26 -5.72
CA PHE A 321 10.89 2.47 -6.83
C PHE A 321 10.33 3.33 -7.96
N ALA A 322 10.25 2.75 -9.15
CA ALA A 322 9.53 3.25 -10.32
C ALA A 322 8.57 2.16 -10.80
N PHE A 323 7.48 2.54 -11.44
CA PHE A 323 6.44 1.60 -11.86
C PHE A 323 5.92 1.92 -13.25
N ALA A 324 5.81 0.89 -14.08
CA ALA A 324 5.25 0.97 -15.42
C ALA A 324 4.44 -0.28 -15.76
N VAL A 325 3.47 -0.12 -16.64
CA VAL A 325 2.71 -1.23 -17.22
C VAL A 325 2.91 -1.20 -18.72
N HIS A 326 3.28 -2.36 -19.28
CA HIS A 326 3.55 -2.53 -20.70
C HIS A 326 2.40 -3.29 -21.37
N THR A 327 1.83 -2.73 -22.42
CA THR A 327 0.91 -3.43 -23.30
C THR A 327 1.72 -4.28 -24.26
N LEU A 328 1.54 -5.59 -24.22
CA LEU A 328 2.29 -6.54 -25.02
C LEU A 328 1.67 -6.73 -26.40
N THR A 329 2.53 -6.89 -27.38
CA THR A 329 2.17 -7.25 -28.74
C THR A 329 3.08 -8.38 -29.23
N GLU A 330 2.76 -8.96 -30.37
CA GLU A 330 3.62 -9.98 -31.00
C GLU A 330 4.96 -9.40 -31.44
N ALA A 331 5.01 -8.09 -31.71
CA ALA A 331 6.25 -7.37 -31.98
C ALA A 331 7.07 -7.23 -30.69
N SER A 332 8.33 -7.55 -30.78
CA SER A 332 9.26 -7.48 -29.65
C SER A 332 9.50 -6.05 -29.20
N GLN A 333 9.46 -5.81 -27.90
CA GLN A 333 9.79 -4.53 -27.25
C GLN A 333 11.01 -4.71 -26.37
N SER A 334 11.87 -3.70 -26.30
CA SER A 334 13.02 -3.68 -25.42
C SER A 334 12.67 -3.06 -24.08
N LEU A 335 12.91 -3.76 -22.99
CA LEU A 335 12.83 -3.25 -21.63
C LEU A 335 14.23 -3.02 -21.10
N ALA A 336 14.55 -1.78 -20.75
CA ALA A 336 15.85 -1.40 -20.25
C ALA A 336 15.73 -0.58 -18.97
N GLN A 337 16.57 -0.88 -17.98
CA GLN A 337 16.78 -0.09 -16.79
C GLN A 337 18.21 -0.34 -16.28
N GLU A 338 18.75 0.59 -15.50
CA GLU A 338 20.06 0.47 -14.87
C GLU A 338 19.98 -0.11 -13.45
N SER A 339 18.93 -0.82 -13.18
CA SER A 339 18.62 -1.43 -11.88
C SER A 339 18.10 -2.84 -12.06
N ALA A 340 17.90 -3.54 -10.95
CA ALA A 340 17.06 -4.73 -10.94
C ALA A 340 15.63 -4.37 -11.32
N ALA A 341 14.89 -5.33 -11.84
CA ALA A 341 13.47 -5.22 -12.09
C ALA A 341 12.73 -6.48 -11.67
N ILE A 342 11.48 -6.30 -11.23
CA ILE A 342 10.52 -7.39 -11.09
C ILE A 342 9.44 -7.20 -12.15
N LEU A 343 9.22 -8.23 -12.95
CA LEU A 343 8.24 -8.25 -14.03
C LEU A 343 7.11 -9.20 -13.62
N PHE A 344 5.88 -8.72 -13.71
CA PHE A 344 4.69 -9.48 -13.31
C PHE A 344 3.68 -9.52 -14.44
N CYS A 345 3.28 -10.72 -14.85
CA CYS A 345 2.24 -10.86 -15.87
C CYS A 345 0.86 -10.59 -15.26
N VAL A 346 0.27 -9.46 -15.65
CA VAL A 346 -1.05 -9.04 -15.16
C VAL A 346 -2.15 -9.80 -15.88
N THR A 347 -2.08 -9.82 -17.22
CA THR A 347 -3.03 -10.50 -18.11
C THR A 347 -2.29 -11.04 -19.34
N GLY A 348 -2.89 -12.02 -19.98
CA GLY A 348 -2.37 -12.56 -21.24
C GLY A 348 -1.17 -13.49 -21.06
N GLU A 349 -0.11 -13.26 -21.80
CA GLU A 349 1.11 -14.06 -21.75
C GLU A 349 2.30 -13.19 -22.15
N ALA A 350 3.37 -13.26 -21.39
CA ALA A 350 4.60 -12.54 -21.66
C ALA A 350 5.74 -13.53 -21.94
N THR A 351 6.44 -13.37 -23.06
CA THR A 351 7.68 -14.08 -23.37
C THR A 351 8.84 -13.12 -23.22
N LEU A 352 9.74 -13.42 -22.31
CA LEU A 352 10.96 -12.66 -22.02
C LEU A 352 12.15 -13.34 -22.71
N ILE A 353 12.94 -12.58 -23.46
CA ILE A 353 14.05 -13.12 -24.26
C ILE A 353 15.32 -12.35 -23.96
N LYS A 354 16.38 -13.08 -23.60
CA LYS A 354 17.73 -12.56 -23.44
C LYS A 354 18.72 -13.58 -24.00
N GLY A 355 19.27 -13.27 -25.17
CA GLY A 355 20.13 -14.23 -25.89
C GLY A 355 19.34 -15.51 -26.23
N GLU A 356 19.84 -16.63 -25.79
CA GLU A 356 19.16 -17.93 -25.96
C GLU A 356 18.16 -18.25 -24.84
N GLN A 357 18.18 -17.47 -23.76
CA GLN A 357 17.27 -17.68 -22.64
C GLN A 357 15.87 -17.15 -22.98
N ARG A 358 14.88 -17.96 -22.70
CA ARG A 358 13.48 -17.64 -22.92
C ARG A 358 12.67 -18.01 -21.70
N ILE A 359 11.89 -17.07 -21.16
CA ILE A 359 10.99 -17.30 -20.03
C ILE A 359 9.60 -16.87 -20.45
N VAL A 360 8.62 -17.75 -20.25
CA VAL A 360 7.19 -17.45 -20.48
C VAL A 360 6.52 -17.24 -19.15
N LEU A 361 5.84 -16.11 -19.00
CA LEU A 361 5.02 -15.78 -17.83
C LEU A 361 3.54 -15.81 -18.21
N VAL A 362 2.75 -16.56 -17.44
CA VAL A 362 1.29 -16.51 -17.49
C VAL A 362 0.78 -15.62 -16.35
N PRO A 363 -0.50 -15.18 -16.37
CA PRO A 363 -1.01 -14.28 -15.34
C PRO A 363 -0.74 -14.77 -13.91
N GLY A 364 -0.22 -13.90 -13.07
CA GLY A 364 0.16 -14.22 -11.69
C GLY A 364 1.59 -14.66 -11.49
N GLU A 365 2.33 -14.92 -12.58
CA GLU A 365 3.74 -15.27 -12.52
C GLU A 365 4.64 -14.04 -12.62
N SER A 366 5.80 -14.12 -12.01
CA SER A 366 6.78 -13.03 -11.98
C SER A 366 8.20 -13.51 -12.27
N CYS A 367 9.02 -12.58 -12.74
CA CYS A 367 10.42 -12.81 -13.09
C CYS A 367 11.29 -11.73 -12.46
N TYR A 368 12.39 -12.15 -11.85
CA TYR A 368 13.44 -11.26 -11.38
C TYR A 368 14.47 -11.05 -12.49
N LEU A 369 14.77 -9.79 -12.76
CA LEU A 369 15.75 -9.37 -13.75
C LEU A 369 16.89 -8.62 -13.07
N PRO A 370 18.10 -9.19 -12.97
CA PRO A 370 19.26 -8.44 -12.48
C PRO A 370 19.61 -7.27 -13.41
N ALA A 371 20.18 -6.20 -12.87
CA ALA A 371 20.61 -5.05 -13.65
C ALA A 371 21.60 -5.44 -14.77
N SER A 372 22.49 -6.37 -14.50
CA SER A 372 23.50 -6.86 -15.44
C SER A 372 22.90 -7.56 -16.67
N GLU A 373 21.67 -8.03 -16.59
CA GLU A 373 20.98 -8.69 -17.71
C GLU A 373 20.07 -7.75 -18.54
N SER A 374 19.97 -6.49 -18.15
CA SER A 374 19.24 -5.48 -18.96
C SER A 374 20.06 -5.10 -20.21
N PRO A 375 19.43 -4.83 -21.38
CA PRO A 375 17.99 -4.92 -21.64
C PRO A 375 17.52 -6.35 -21.94
N VAL A 376 16.23 -6.58 -21.80
CA VAL A 376 15.58 -7.81 -22.25
C VAL A 376 14.51 -7.46 -23.31
N GLN A 377 14.22 -8.43 -24.18
CA GLN A 377 13.12 -8.30 -25.13
C GLN A 377 11.87 -8.95 -24.54
N VAL A 378 10.71 -8.36 -24.79
CA VAL A 378 9.42 -8.91 -24.40
C VAL A 378 8.43 -8.86 -25.54
N GLN A 379 7.65 -9.92 -25.69
CA GLN A 379 6.57 -10.01 -26.67
C GLN A 379 5.44 -10.87 -26.08
N GLY A 380 4.28 -10.81 -26.67
CA GLY A 380 3.13 -11.58 -26.24
C GLY A 380 1.82 -10.82 -26.43
N HIS A 381 0.92 -10.95 -25.48
CA HIS A 381 -0.34 -10.22 -25.44
C HIS A 381 -0.74 -9.94 -23.99
N GLY A 382 -1.62 -8.99 -23.80
CA GLY A 382 -2.04 -8.55 -22.46
C GLY A 382 -1.09 -7.52 -21.87
N GLN A 383 -0.90 -7.57 -20.56
CA GLN A 383 -0.18 -6.54 -19.80
C GLN A 383 0.87 -7.14 -18.89
N LEU A 384 2.04 -6.48 -18.87
CA LEU A 384 3.18 -6.80 -18.01
C LEU A 384 3.47 -5.59 -17.12
N ALA A 385 3.40 -5.79 -15.80
CA ALA A 385 3.82 -4.78 -14.83
C ALA A 385 5.34 -4.87 -14.59
N ARG A 386 5.99 -3.72 -14.43
CA ARG A 386 7.42 -3.64 -14.17
C ARG A 386 7.68 -2.69 -13.00
N VAL A 387 8.37 -3.18 -11.98
CA VAL A 387 8.90 -2.40 -10.86
C VAL A 387 10.41 -2.38 -10.95
N PHE A 388 11.00 -1.19 -10.88
CA PHE A 388 12.42 -0.98 -11.06
C PHE A 388 12.86 0.31 -10.35
N ASN A 389 14.09 0.77 -10.56
CA ASN A 389 14.56 2.05 -10.03
C ASN A 389 15.08 2.95 -11.16
N GLU A 390 14.92 4.23 -10.97
CA GLU A 390 15.52 5.29 -11.78
C GLU A 390 16.23 6.27 -10.82
N LEU A 391 17.55 6.26 -10.85
CA LEU A 391 18.39 7.15 -10.03
C LEU A 391 19.24 8.05 -10.93
#